data_57028cc1ff0b7a976158c429b966e5be
#
_entry.id   57028cc1ff0b7a976158c429b966e5be
#
_cell.length_a   1.000
_cell.length_b   1.000
_cell.length_c   1.000
_cell.angle_alpha   90.00
_cell.angle_beta   90.00
_cell.angle_gamma   90.00
#
_symmetry.space_group_name_H-M   'P 1'
#
loop_
_entity.id
_entity.type
_entity.pdbx_description
1 polymer ?
#
loop_
_entity_poly.entity_id
_entity_poly.type
_entity_poly.pdbx_seq_one_letter_code
_entity_poly.pdbx_strand_id
1 'polypeptide(L)'
;RKAGWDTHGLPVELGTEKELGITKEDIGKTISVTEYNEACKRTVMRYTDVWNDLTEKMGYWVDMEDPYVTYKSKYMETVWWLLKQIYNKDLLYKGYTIQPYSPKAGTGLSSHEVNQPGSYRDVTDTTIVAQFKAKDETLPSFLQGFGTVHFLAWTTTPWTLPSNTALTVGPKIDYVLVKTFNQYTFEAVNVVLAKNLVGKQFGGKYFVAESDADFTSYKSEDKKIPYQILAEAKGADLVGIRYEQLLPLALPYQNPENAFRVISGDFVTTEDGTGIVHTAPTFGADDAKVAKEATPEVPPMLVLDENENPVPLVDLQGRFIQGLGDFSGKYVKNEYYNDGEAPERSADVEIAIQLKEENKAFKVEKYVHSYPHCWRTDKPILYYPLDSWFIKVTEIKDRMFDLNETINW
;
A
#
# COMPACT_ATOMS: atom_id res chain seq x y z
N ARG A 1 15.06 38.97 14.82
CA ARG A 1 14.44 37.63 14.81
C ARG A 1 13.36 37.61 15.89
N LYS A 2 12.30 36.78 15.65
CA LYS A 2 11.12 36.70 16.51
C LYS A 2 10.95 35.25 16.97
N ALA A 3 10.61 35.04 18.25
CA ALA A 3 10.25 33.72 18.76
C ALA A 3 8.90 33.28 18.24
N GLY A 4 8.62 31.97 18.28
CA GLY A 4 7.35 31.42 17.88
C GLY A 4 7.12 30.01 18.38
N TRP A 5 5.82 29.66 18.45
CA TRP A 5 5.35 28.38 18.94
C TRP A 5 4.52 27.69 17.83
N ASP A 6 5.02 26.56 17.35
CA ASP A 6 4.23 25.63 16.56
C ASP A 6 3.37 24.81 17.52
N THR A 7 2.07 25.01 17.44
CA THR A 7 1.12 24.51 18.46
C THR A 7 0.15 23.47 17.90
N HIS A 8 0.42 22.95 16.71
CA HIS A 8 -0.43 21.99 16.02
C HIS A 8 0.29 20.64 15.83
N GLY A 9 -0.49 19.66 15.47
CA GLY A 9 -0.02 18.40 14.95
C GLY A 9 -0.03 17.25 15.95
N LEU A 10 0.35 16.10 15.44
CA LEU A 10 0.26 14.80 16.07
C LEU A 10 0.84 14.70 17.49
N PRO A 11 2.00 15.33 17.83
CA PRO A 11 2.52 15.25 19.17
C PRO A 11 1.59 15.80 20.24
N VAL A 12 0.92 16.94 19.93
CA VAL A 12 -0.03 17.57 20.86
C VAL A 12 -1.29 16.73 20.97
N GLU A 13 -1.81 16.25 19.83
CA GLU A 13 -3.01 15.41 19.76
C GLU A 13 -2.85 14.14 20.60
N LEU A 14 -1.82 13.32 20.29
CA LEU A 14 -1.57 12.06 20.99
C LEU A 14 -1.30 12.27 22.49
N GLY A 15 -0.58 13.34 22.85
CA GLY A 15 -0.35 13.69 24.26
C GLY A 15 -1.65 14.01 24.98
N THR A 16 -2.54 14.77 24.35
CA THR A 16 -3.84 15.16 24.90
C THR A 16 -4.79 13.96 24.97
N GLU A 17 -4.87 13.13 23.92
CA GLU A 17 -5.67 11.91 23.92
C GLU A 17 -5.27 10.96 25.06
N LYS A 18 -3.98 10.76 25.24
CA LYS A 18 -3.44 9.95 26.35
C LYS A 18 -3.80 10.54 27.73
N GLU A 19 -3.70 11.88 27.90
CA GLU A 19 -4.02 12.55 29.15
C GLU A 19 -5.52 12.46 29.48
N LEU A 20 -6.38 12.55 28.45
CA LEU A 20 -7.84 12.46 28.58
C LEU A 20 -8.35 11.01 28.62
N GLY A 21 -7.52 10.03 28.25
CA GLY A 21 -7.93 8.61 28.15
C GLY A 21 -8.93 8.34 27.03
N ILE A 22 -8.81 9.06 25.93
CA ILE A 22 -9.70 8.98 24.75
C ILE A 22 -8.94 8.58 23.50
N THR A 23 -9.70 8.28 22.44
CA THR A 23 -9.20 8.06 21.07
C THR A 23 -9.75 9.14 20.14
N LYS A 24 -9.23 9.24 18.91
CA LYS A 24 -9.76 10.16 17.89
C LYS A 24 -11.24 9.94 17.58
N GLU A 25 -11.71 8.69 17.71
CA GLU A 25 -13.12 8.34 17.45
C GLU A 25 -14.09 8.95 18.49
N ASP A 26 -13.59 9.33 19.66
CA ASP A 26 -14.38 9.93 20.76
C ASP A 26 -14.64 11.42 20.53
N ILE A 27 -13.80 12.10 19.72
CA ILE A 27 -13.88 13.54 19.46
C ILE A 27 -15.15 13.85 18.66
N GLY A 28 -15.97 14.73 19.20
CA GLY A 28 -17.30 15.06 18.65
C GLY A 28 -18.41 14.09 19.02
N LYS A 29 -18.11 13.04 19.81
CA LYS A 29 -19.07 12.05 20.33
C LYS A 29 -19.16 12.05 21.84
N THR A 30 -18.11 11.59 22.51
CA THR A 30 -18.01 11.52 23.99
C THR A 30 -17.39 12.80 24.60
N ILE A 31 -16.55 13.49 23.83
CA ILE A 31 -16.00 14.80 24.17
C ILE A 31 -16.28 15.77 23.01
N SER A 32 -16.66 17.01 23.32
CA SER A 32 -16.89 18.01 22.29
C SER A 32 -15.57 18.46 21.65
N VAL A 33 -15.63 18.87 20.37
CA VAL A 33 -14.46 19.44 19.67
C VAL A 33 -13.89 20.66 20.41
N THR A 34 -14.75 21.46 21.04
CA THR A 34 -14.33 22.63 21.82
C THR A 34 -13.52 22.23 23.05
N GLU A 35 -14.01 21.29 23.85
CA GLU A 35 -13.30 20.78 25.04
C GLU A 35 -11.96 20.14 24.68
N TYR A 36 -11.94 19.35 23.59
CA TYR A 36 -10.71 18.77 23.07
C TYR A 36 -9.69 19.82 22.65
N ASN A 37 -10.11 20.83 21.88
CA ASN A 37 -9.23 21.93 21.46
C ASN A 37 -8.69 22.75 22.63
N GLU A 38 -9.50 23.02 23.64
CA GLU A 38 -9.03 23.71 24.85
C GLU A 38 -8.05 22.86 25.66
N ALA A 39 -8.21 21.54 25.70
CA ALA A 39 -7.23 20.63 26.29
C ALA A 39 -5.91 20.67 25.52
N CYS A 40 -5.95 20.61 24.18
CA CYS A 40 -4.75 20.71 23.32
C CYS A 40 -3.99 22.04 23.55
N LYS A 41 -4.71 23.17 23.62
CA LYS A 41 -4.10 24.49 23.91
C LYS A 41 -3.40 24.52 25.27
N ARG A 42 -4.00 23.94 26.31
CA ARG A 42 -3.37 23.86 27.64
C ARG A 42 -2.13 22.95 27.60
N THR A 43 -2.22 21.81 26.97
CA THR A 43 -1.12 20.84 26.89
C THR A 43 0.09 21.42 26.16
N VAL A 44 -0.12 22.03 24.97
CA VAL A 44 0.98 22.54 24.13
C VAL A 44 1.71 23.71 24.74
N MET A 45 1.03 24.54 25.53
CA MET A 45 1.65 25.71 26.17
C MET A 45 2.25 25.42 27.56
N ARG A 46 2.14 24.19 28.06
CA ARG A 46 2.52 23.81 29.44
C ARG A 46 3.97 24.13 29.80
N TYR A 47 4.89 24.03 28.86
CA TYR A 47 6.33 24.12 29.09
C TYR A 47 6.97 25.37 28.46
N THR A 48 6.19 26.37 28.09
CA THR A 48 6.71 27.58 27.43
C THR A 48 7.71 28.33 28.28
N ASP A 49 7.47 28.41 29.59
CA ASP A 49 8.38 29.07 30.52
C ASP A 49 9.75 28.38 30.60
N VAL A 50 9.75 27.04 30.62
CA VAL A 50 10.98 26.24 30.61
C VAL A 50 11.77 26.47 29.32
N TRP A 51 11.08 26.54 28.19
CA TRP A 51 11.71 26.80 26.88
C TRP A 51 12.27 28.23 26.80
N ASN A 52 11.58 29.24 27.36
CA ASN A 52 12.05 30.62 27.42
C ASN A 52 13.33 30.71 28.25
N ASP A 53 13.33 30.13 29.43
CA ASP A 53 14.50 30.09 30.34
C ASP A 53 15.70 29.38 29.66
N LEU A 54 15.45 28.26 28.99
CA LEU A 54 16.48 27.55 28.23
C LEU A 54 17.04 28.39 27.08
N THR A 55 16.19 29.10 26.33
CA THR A 55 16.58 29.98 25.23
C THR A 55 17.51 31.09 25.69
N GLU A 56 17.18 31.73 26.82
CA GLU A 56 18.04 32.76 27.45
C GLU A 56 19.38 32.17 27.92
N LYS A 57 19.35 31.04 28.63
CA LYS A 57 20.56 30.36 29.13
C LYS A 57 21.50 29.91 28.02
N MET A 58 20.97 29.50 26.86
CA MET A 58 21.75 29.15 25.69
C MET A 58 22.33 30.37 24.95
N GLY A 59 21.93 31.61 25.34
CA GLY A 59 22.36 32.83 24.67
C GLY A 59 21.80 32.98 23.26
N TYR A 60 20.64 32.40 22.98
CA TYR A 60 19.97 32.53 21.66
C TYR A 60 19.13 33.82 21.66
N TRP A 61 19.58 34.82 20.91
CA TRP A 61 19.00 36.16 20.89
C TRP A 61 17.83 36.25 19.91
N VAL A 62 16.64 36.23 20.45
CA VAL A 62 15.37 36.29 19.74
C VAL A 62 14.37 37.10 20.57
N ASP A 63 13.52 37.89 19.92
CA ASP A 63 12.42 38.58 20.55
C ASP A 63 11.38 37.60 21.07
N MET A 64 11.23 37.50 22.39
CA MET A 64 10.29 36.61 23.07
C MET A 64 9.08 37.35 23.66
N GLU A 65 9.04 38.70 23.58
CA GLU A 65 7.94 39.48 24.16
C GLU A 65 6.65 39.40 23.37
N ASP A 66 6.75 39.30 22.01
CA ASP A 66 5.61 39.12 21.11
C ASP A 66 5.81 37.92 20.17
N PRO A 67 5.84 36.68 20.71
CA PRO A 67 6.01 35.50 19.89
C PRO A 67 4.78 35.25 19.00
N TYR A 68 4.97 34.72 17.82
CA TYR A 68 3.84 34.18 17.09
C TYR A 68 3.42 32.82 17.71
N VAL A 69 2.12 32.54 17.68
CA VAL A 69 1.54 31.29 18.16
C VAL A 69 0.58 30.82 17.09
N THR A 70 0.82 29.63 16.53
CA THR A 70 0.15 29.20 15.29
C THR A 70 -1.35 28.98 15.42
N TYR A 71 -1.89 28.71 16.64
CA TYR A 71 -3.34 28.63 16.85
C TYR A 71 -4.04 29.99 17.03
N LYS A 72 -3.31 31.11 17.14
CA LYS A 72 -3.95 32.44 17.25
C LYS A 72 -4.53 32.87 15.90
N SER A 73 -5.71 33.51 15.95
CA SER A 73 -6.45 33.95 14.76
C SER A 73 -5.59 34.79 13.81
N LYS A 74 -4.82 35.74 14.34
CA LYS A 74 -3.92 36.62 13.56
C LYS A 74 -2.93 35.82 12.69
N TYR A 75 -2.40 34.70 13.20
CA TYR A 75 -1.53 33.83 12.43
C TYR A 75 -2.33 33.06 11.37
N MET A 76 -3.43 32.41 11.77
CA MET A 76 -4.27 31.62 10.87
C MET A 76 -4.84 32.44 9.72
N GLU A 77 -5.31 33.67 10.00
CA GLU A 77 -5.83 34.59 8.97
C GLU A 77 -4.77 34.93 7.91
N THR A 78 -3.52 35.12 8.33
CA THR A 78 -2.41 35.36 7.40
C THR A 78 -2.16 34.14 6.49
N VAL A 79 -2.17 32.92 7.07
CA VAL A 79 -2.01 31.68 6.28
C VAL A 79 -3.19 31.52 5.32
N TRP A 80 -4.42 31.74 5.76
CA TRP A 80 -5.61 31.66 4.90
C TRP A 80 -5.59 32.69 3.77
N TRP A 81 -5.11 33.90 4.07
CA TRP A 81 -4.93 34.93 3.03
C TRP A 81 -3.93 34.46 1.95
N LEU A 82 -2.80 33.88 2.36
CA LEU A 82 -1.80 33.32 1.43
C LEU A 82 -2.40 32.19 0.58
N LEU A 83 -3.10 31.23 1.20
CA LEU A 83 -3.78 30.16 0.50
C LEU A 83 -4.82 30.69 -0.50
N LYS A 84 -5.56 31.75 -0.14
CA LYS A 84 -6.50 32.41 -1.04
C LYS A 84 -5.78 33.04 -2.24
N GLN A 85 -4.59 33.62 -2.06
CA GLN A 85 -3.81 34.16 -3.19
C GLN A 85 -3.37 33.02 -4.14
N ILE A 86 -2.96 31.87 -3.59
CA ILE A 86 -2.57 30.68 -4.37
C ILE A 86 -3.79 30.12 -5.11
N TYR A 87 -4.93 30.02 -4.44
CA TYR A 87 -6.19 29.58 -5.04
C TYR A 87 -6.63 30.47 -6.20
N ASN A 88 -6.59 31.78 -6.04
CA ASN A 88 -6.95 32.74 -7.07
C ASN A 88 -6.04 32.71 -8.32
N LYS A 89 -4.92 32.00 -8.23
CA LYS A 89 -3.99 31.77 -9.34
C LYS A 89 -4.15 30.36 -9.95
N ASP A 90 -5.21 29.64 -9.60
CA ASP A 90 -5.48 28.25 -10.01
C ASP A 90 -4.35 27.25 -9.68
N LEU A 91 -3.54 27.58 -8.66
CA LEU A 91 -2.43 26.75 -8.22
C LEU A 91 -2.80 25.82 -7.03
N LEU A 92 -3.92 26.06 -6.36
CA LEU A 92 -4.42 25.22 -5.27
C LEU A 92 -5.56 24.34 -5.77
N TYR A 93 -5.46 23.03 -5.60
CA TYR A 93 -6.48 22.09 -6.03
C TYR A 93 -6.67 20.94 -5.02
N LYS A 94 -7.88 20.36 -5.00
CA LYS A 94 -8.17 19.15 -4.25
C LYS A 94 -7.84 17.92 -5.10
N GLY A 95 -7.22 16.93 -4.50
CA GLY A 95 -6.89 15.66 -5.12
C GLY A 95 -6.62 14.61 -4.07
N TYR A 96 -6.22 13.42 -4.50
CA TYR A 96 -5.73 12.38 -3.60
C TYR A 96 -4.41 11.80 -4.12
N THR A 97 -3.66 11.22 -3.22
CA THR A 97 -2.46 10.44 -3.55
C THR A 97 -2.32 9.27 -2.58
N ILE A 98 -1.65 8.22 -3.05
CA ILE A 98 -1.26 7.12 -2.17
C ILE A 98 -0.06 7.58 -1.36
N GLN A 99 -0.21 7.59 -0.05
CA GLN A 99 0.83 8.07 0.86
C GLN A 99 0.92 7.21 2.12
N PRO A 100 2.07 7.24 2.82
CA PRO A 100 2.20 6.55 4.10
C PRO A 100 1.16 7.04 5.09
N TYR A 101 0.48 6.11 5.74
CA TYR A 101 -0.60 6.37 6.68
C TYR A 101 -0.48 5.47 7.90
N SER A 102 -0.64 6.04 9.08
CA SER A 102 -0.68 5.27 10.33
C SER A 102 -2.13 5.11 10.80
N PRO A 103 -2.74 3.91 10.71
CA PRO A 103 -4.08 3.67 11.24
C PRO A 103 -4.19 3.95 12.73
N LYS A 104 -3.15 3.59 13.51
CA LYS A 104 -3.15 3.79 14.97
C LYS A 104 -3.04 5.26 15.37
N ALA A 105 -2.30 6.08 14.59
CA ALA A 105 -2.23 7.52 14.81
C ALA A 105 -3.37 8.29 14.12
N GLY A 106 -4.08 7.65 13.16
CA GLY A 106 -5.16 8.25 12.38
C GLY A 106 -4.71 9.39 11.47
N THR A 107 -3.48 9.34 10.94
CA THR A 107 -2.91 10.43 10.12
C THR A 107 -1.94 9.93 9.05
N GLY A 108 -1.82 10.69 7.96
CA GLY A 108 -0.76 10.53 6.98
C GLY A 108 0.60 10.88 7.58
N LEU A 109 1.65 10.26 7.06
CA LEU A 109 3.04 10.51 7.44
C LEU A 109 3.80 11.06 6.25
N SER A 110 4.68 12.02 6.49
CA SER A 110 5.60 12.50 5.47
C SER A 110 6.70 11.47 5.19
N SER A 111 7.32 11.58 4.01
CA SER A 111 8.50 10.75 3.67
C SER A 111 9.64 10.92 4.68
N HIS A 112 9.79 12.12 5.26
CA HIS A 112 10.77 12.38 6.31
C HIS A 112 10.48 11.58 7.59
N GLU A 113 9.22 11.48 8.01
CA GLU A 113 8.82 10.71 9.19
C GLU A 113 9.01 9.20 8.99
N VAL A 114 8.73 8.70 7.77
CA VAL A 114 8.95 7.29 7.43
C VAL A 114 10.45 6.95 7.35
N ASN A 115 11.30 7.92 7.03
CA ASN A 115 12.74 7.75 6.94
C ASN A 115 13.49 8.00 8.28
N GLN A 116 12.78 8.17 9.39
CA GLN A 116 13.42 8.29 10.70
C GLN A 116 14.18 7.00 11.07
N PRO A 117 15.30 7.10 11.79
CA PRO A 117 16.04 5.92 12.27
C PRO A 117 15.11 5.00 13.08
N GLY A 118 15.11 3.70 12.73
CA GLY A 118 14.27 2.68 13.38
C GLY A 118 12.83 2.62 12.91
N SER A 119 12.41 3.43 11.92
CA SER A 119 11.08 3.30 11.30
C SER A 119 10.96 2.00 10.50
N TYR A 120 11.99 1.62 9.75
CA TYR A 120 12.04 0.33 9.06
C TYR A 120 12.56 -0.75 10.02
N ARG A 121 11.83 -1.85 10.12
CA ARG A 121 12.16 -2.99 10.99
C ARG A 121 11.97 -4.29 10.25
N ASP A 122 12.80 -5.27 10.54
CA ASP A 122 12.61 -6.61 10.01
C ASP A 122 11.38 -7.25 10.69
N VAL A 123 10.44 -7.68 9.85
CA VAL A 123 9.26 -8.41 10.24
C VAL A 123 9.21 -9.75 9.53
N THR A 124 8.56 -10.73 10.14
CA THR A 124 8.33 -12.05 9.52
C THR A 124 6.88 -12.19 9.14
N ASP A 125 6.57 -11.91 7.89
CA ASP A 125 5.21 -12.00 7.36
C ASP A 125 4.95 -13.32 6.62
N THR A 126 3.67 -13.67 6.48
CA THR A 126 3.22 -14.71 5.58
C THR A 126 3.19 -14.14 4.17
N THR A 127 3.92 -14.75 3.24
CA THR A 127 3.94 -14.34 1.84
C THR A 127 3.32 -15.41 0.97
N ILE A 128 2.82 -14.99 -0.19
CA ILE A 128 2.15 -15.88 -1.12
C ILE A 128 2.61 -15.61 -2.56
N VAL A 129 2.85 -16.69 -3.28
CA VAL A 129 2.84 -16.72 -4.75
C VAL A 129 1.45 -17.18 -5.17
N ALA A 130 0.63 -16.25 -5.63
CA ALA A 130 -0.75 -16.52 -6.05
C ALA A 130 -0.82 -16.89 -7.53
N GLN A 131 -1.81 -17.73 -7.88
CA GLN A 131 -2.11 -18.22 -9.23
C GLN A 131 -3.32 -17.47 -9.79
N PHE A 132 -3.10 -16.57 -10.75
CA PHE A 132 -4.15 -15.81 -11.43
C PHE A 132 -4.50 -16.51 -12.74
N LYS A 133 -5.68 -17.08 -12.82
CA LYS A 133 -6.13 -17.84 -13.99
C LYS A 133 -6.40 -16.91 -15.17
N ALA A 134 -5.64 -17.10 -16.26
CA ALA A 134 -5.86 -16.38 -17.50
C ALA A 134 -7.18 -16.77 -18.16
N LYS A 135 -7.80 -15.82 -18.87
CA LYS A 135 -8.99 -16.09 -19.70
C LYS A 135 -8.55 -16.59 -21.06
N ASP A 136 -8.98 -17.80 -21.41
CA ASP A 136 -8.54 -18.51 -22.62
C ASP A 136 -8.75 -17.71 -23.91
N GLU A 137 -9.86 -16.95 -23.98
CA GLU A 137 -10.20 -16.11 -25.14
C GLU A 137 -9.23 -14.93 -25.38
N THR A 138 -8.39 -14.62 -24.40
CA THR A 138 -7.40 -13.53 -24.49
C THR A 138 -5.97 -14.03 -24.66
N LEU A 139 -5.76 -15.35 -24.63
CA LEU A 139 -4.43 -15.92 -24.77
C LEU A 139 -3.87 -15.74 -26.19
N PRO A 140 -2.64 -15.25 -26.34
CA PRO A 140 -1.95 -15.22 -27.61
C PRO A 140 -1.62 -16.64 -28.07
N SER A 141 -1.40 -16.83 -29.38
CA SER A 141 -1.22 -18.15 -30.00
C SER A 141 -0.12 -19.00 -29.36
N PHE A 142 0.94 -18.42 -28.87
CA PHE A 142 2.04 -19.12 -28.22
C PHE A 142 1.72 -19.66 -26.81
N LEU A 143 0.59 -19.26 -26.21
CA LEU A 143 0.08 -19.80 -24.95
C LEU A 143 -1.17 -20.67 -25.13
N GLN A 144 -1.69 -20.79 -26.36
CA GLN A 144 -2.86 -21.62 -26.67
C GLN A 144 -2.49 -23.11 -26.79
N GLY A 145 -3.45 -23.98 -26.52
CA GLY A 145 -3.30 -25.44 -26.68
C GLY A 145 -2.63 -26.15 -25.49
N PHE A 146 -2.18 -25.44 -24.48
CA PHE A 146 -1.58 -26.04 -23.28
C PHE A 146 -2.60 -26.30 -22.15
N GLY A 147 -3.87 -25.95 -22.32
CA GLY A 147 -4.88 -25.97 -21.27
C GLY A 147 -4.86 -24.67 -20.43
N THR A 148 -5.38 -24.75 -19.21
CA THR A 148 -5.50 -23.59 -18.34
C THR A 148 -4.14 -23.01 -17.97
N VAL A 149 -3.98 -21.69 -18.19
CA VAL A 149 -2.76 -20.93 -17.91
C VAL A 149 -2.99 -20.02 -16.70
N HIS A 150 -2.01 -19.95 -15.80
CA HIS A 150 -2.04 -19.06 -14.64
C HIS A 150 -0.81 -18.15 -14.61
N PHE A 151 -0.99 -16.91 -14.25
CA PHE A 151 0.13 -16.00 -13.92
C PHE A 151 0.50 -16.16 -12.45
N LEU A 152 1.79 -16.27 -12.15
CA LEU A 152 2.29 -16.29 -10.79
C LEU A 152 2.70 -14.89 -10.34
N ALA A 153 2.04 -14.34 -9.34
CA ALA A 153 2.46 -13.08 -8.73
C ALA A 153 2.73 -13.28 -7.23
N TRP A 154 3.84 -12.72 -6.75
CA TRP A 154 4.27 -12.81 -5.37
C TRP A 154 3.92 -11.53 -4.60
N THR A 155 3.48 -11.68 -3.36
CA THR A 155 3.28 -10.56 -2.44
C THR A 155 3.69 -10.89 -1.01
N THR A 156 4.23 -9.89 -0.32
CA THR A 156 4.50 -9.92 1.13
C THR A 156 3.32 -9.40 1.95
N THR A 157 2.27 -8.91 1.30
CA THR A 157 1.08 -8.32 1.90
C THR A 157 -0.19 -8.96 1.32
N PRO A 158 -0.50 -10.22 1.65
CA PRO A 158 -1.69 -10.92 1.11
C PRO A 158 -3.00 -10.17 1.30
N TRP A 159 -3.11 -9.35 2.36
CA TRP A 159 -4.29 -8.53 2.63
C TRP A 159 -4.64 -7.52 1.52
N THR A 160 -3.69 -7.21 0.61
CA THR A 160 -3.96 -6.35 -0.56
C THR A 160 -4.54 -7.11 -1.76
N LEU A 161 -4.49 -8.44 -1.77
CA LEU A 161 -5.00 -9.27 -2.88
C LEU A 161 -6.48 -9.05 -3.21
N PRO A 162 -7.40 -8.81 -2.25
CA PRO A 162 -8.78 -8.41 -2.56
C PRO A 162 -8.88 -7.13 -3.39
N SER A 163 -7.88 -6.25 -3.31
CA SER A 163 -7.81 -4.99 -4.05
C SER A 163 -6.98 -5.07 -5.34
N ASN A 164 -6.63 -6.27 -5.78
CA ASN A 164 -5.97 -6.49 -7.06
C ASN A 164 -6.86 -6.04 -8.23
N THR A 165 -6.30 -5.25 -9.15
CA THR A 165 -6.98 -4.86 -10.39
C THR A 165 -6.13 -5.05 -11.64
N ALA A 166 -4.82 -5.32 -11.49
CA ALA A 166 -3.93 -5.67 -12.61
C ALA A 166 -2.79 -6.60 -12.18
N LEU A 167 -2.12 -7.17 -13.16
CA LEU A 167 -0.81 -7.80 -13.04
C LEU A 167 0.17 -7.01 -13.90
N THR A 168 1.29 -6.58 -13.32
CA THR A 168 2.30 -5.79 -14.04
C THR A 168 3.50 -6.66 -14.41
N VAL A 169 3.88 -6.62 -15.69
CA VAL A 169 5.07 -7.31 -16.23
C VAL A 169 6.10 -6.32 -16.74
N GLY A 170 7.37 -6.66 -16.67
CA GLY A 170 8.45 -5.89 -17.30
C GLY A 170 8.46 -6.18 -18.81
N PRO A 171 8.27 -5.19 -19.71
CA PRO A 171 8.10 -5.46 -21.15
C PRO A 171 9.33 -6.12 -21.80
N LYS A 172 10.51 -5.91 -21.24
CA LYS A 172 11.79 -6.46 -21.76
C LYS A 172 12.23 -7.76 -21.08
N ILE A 173 11.53 -8.18 -20.02
CA ILE A 173 11.85 -9.40 -19.27
C ILE A 173 11.40 -10.62 -20.08
N ASP A 174 12.19 -11.71 -20.01
CA ASP A 174 11.82 -12.99 -20.57
C ASP A 174 10.96 -13.78 -19.58
N TYR A 175 9.80 -14.24 -20.04
CA TYR A 175 8.86 -15.08 -19.29
C TYR A 175 8.74 -16.45 -19.92
N VAL A 176 8.42 -17.43 -19.09
CA VAL A 176 8.23 -18.81 -19.51
C VAL A 176 6.90 -19.36 -19.04
N LEU A 177 6.30 -20.23 -19.85
CA LEU A 177 5.20 -21.09 -19.47
C LEU A 177 5.77 -22.40 -18.95
N VAL A 178 5.43 -22.80 -17.74
CA VAL A 178 5.92 -24.01 -17.07
C VAL A 178 4.75 -24.93 -16.76
N LYS A 179 4.80 -26.16 -17.27
CA LYS A 179 3.89 -27.25 -16.92
C LYS A 179 4.37 -27.90 -15.62
N THR A 180 3.46 -28.10 -14.67
CA THR A 180 3.76 -28.73 -13.37
C THR A 180 2.48 -29.15 -12.65
N PHE A 181 2.59 -29.47 -11.36
CA PHE A 181 1.46 -29.67 -10.45
C PHE A 181 1.56 -28.71 -9.27
N ASN A 182 0.41 -28.27 -8.77
CA ASN A 182 0.34 -27.51 -7.55
C ASN A 182 0.76 -28.37 -6.35
N GLN A 183 1.61 -27.86 -5.48
CA GLN A 183 2.14 -28.61 -4.34
C GLN A 183 1.15 -28.83 -3.19
N TYR A 184 -0.02 -28.21 -3.22
CA TYR A 184 -1.05 -28.31 -2.17
C TYR A 184 -2.24 -29.16 -2.62
N THR A 185 -2.72 -28.94 -3.84
CA THR A 185 -3.89 -29.62 -4.41
C THR A 185 -3.53 -30.81 -5.29
N PHE A 186 -2.26 -30.88 -5.74
CA PHE A 186 -1.73 -31.87 -6.66
C PHE A 186 -2.38 -31.82 -8.05
N GLU A 187 -3.12 -30.77 -8.33
CA GLU A 187 -3.72 -30.56 -9.66
C GLU A 187 -2.66 -30.09 -10.66
N ALA A 188 -2.82 -30.54 -11.91
CA ALA A 188 -1.96 -30.08 -13.01
C ALA A 188 -2.20 -28.60 -13.30
N VAL A 189 -1.11 -27.84 -13.41
CA VAL A 189 -1.16 -26.40 -13.69
C VAL A 189 -0.09 -25.99 -14.69
N ASN A 190 -0.41 -25.01 -15.54
CA ASN A 190 0.58 -24.32 -16.37
C ASN A 190 0.72 -22.90 -15.86
N VAL A 191 1.93 -22.51 -15.51
CA VAL A 191 2.18 -21.25 -14.81
C VAL A 191 3.18 -20.37 -15.56
N VAL A 192 2.93 -19.07 -15.60
CA VAL A 192 3.80 -18.06 -16.22
C VAL A 192 4.56 -17.30 -15.15
N LEU A 193 5.87 -17.21 -15.30
CA LEU A 193 6.78 -16.43 -14.46
C LEU A 193 8.02 -16.00 -15.23
N ALA A 194 8.83 -15.08 -14.68
CA ALA A 194 10.09 -14.69 -15.30
C ALA A 194 11.08 -15.87 -15.38
N LYS A 195 11.73 -16.03 -16.53
CA LYS A 195 12.62 -17.16 -16.85
C LYS A 195 13.75 -17.35 -15.85
N ASN A 196 14.40 -16.28 -15.44
CA ASN A 196 15.50 -16.33 -14.49
C ASN A 196 15.08 -16.61 -13.04
N LEU A 197 13.79 -16.57 -12.72
CA LEU A 197 13.24 -16.93 -11.42
C LEU A 197 12.70 -18.37 -11.33
N VAL A 198 12.72 -19.12 -12.42
CA VAL A 198 12.30 -20.54 -12.43
C VAL A 198 13.07 -21.34 -11.38
N GLY A 199 14.40 -21.26 -11.34
CA GLY A 199 15.21 -21.98 -10.36
C GLY A 199 14.88 -21.66 -8.91
N LYS A 200 14.42 -20.42 -8.63
CA LYS A 200 14.03 -19.96 -7.30
C LYS A 200 12.65 -20.51 -6.89
N GLN A 201 11.70 -20.51 -7.82
CA GLN A 201 10.34 -20.98 -7.55
C GLN A 201 10.21 -22.49 -7.61
N PHE A 202 10.98 -23.14 -8.50
CA PHE A 202 10.96 -24.60 -8.72
C PHE A 202 12.15 -25.31 -8.04
N GLY A 203 12.71 -24.73 -6.97
CA GLY A 203 13.73 -25.37 -6.15
C GLY A 203 13.15 -26.40 -5.15
N GLY A 204 14.03 -27.24 -4.60
CA GLY A 204 13.71 -28.14 -3.49
C GLY A 204 12.75 -29.29 -3.83
N LYS A 205 11.47 -29.01 -3.86
CA LYS A 205 10.42 -30.01 -4.12
C LYS A 205 10.25 -30.37 -5.61
N TYR A 206 10.86 -29.63 -6.53
CA TYR A 206 10.65 -29.79 -7.95
C TYR A 206 11.88 -30.38 -8.64
N PHE A 207 11.68 -31.02 -9.81
CA PHE A 207 12.74 -31.48 -10.70
C PHE A 207 12.34 -31.26 -12.16
N VAL A 208 13.33 -31.07 -13.02
CA VAL A 208 13.11 -30.94 -14.47
C VAL A 208 12.68 -32.28 -15.03
N ALA A 209 11.50 -32.32 -15.63
CA ALA A 209 11.02 -33.54 -16.29
C ALA A 209 11.83 -33.80 -17.57
N GLU A 210 12.22 -35.09 -17.78
CA GLU A 210 12.93 -35.53 -18.99
C GLU A 210 11.96 -35.93 -20.12
N SER A 211 10.73 -36.34 -19.75
CA SER A 211 9.70 -36.78 -20.68
C SER A 211 8.29 -36.60 -20.11
N ASP A 212 7.26 -36.77 -20.98
CA ASP A 212 5.87 -36.78 -20.55
C ASP A 212 5.54 -37.97 -19.61
N ALA A 213 6.38 -39.03 -19.59
CA ALA A 213 6.23 -40.11 -18.64
C ALA A 213 6.34 -39.67 -17.19
N ASP A 214 7.17 -38.66 -16.89
CA ASP A 214 7.34 -38.11 -15.54
C ASP A 214 6.04 -37.49 -15.03
N PHE A 215 5.29 -36.81 -15.90
CA PHE A 215 3.97 -36.26 -15.56
C PHE A 215 2.90 -37.32 -15.41
N THR A 216 2.94 -38.37 -16.26
CA THR A 216 1.95 -39.45 -16.24
C THR A 216 2.15 -40.36 -15.02
N SER A 217 3.39 -40.57 -14.57
CA SER A 217 3.72 -41.39 -13.42
C SER A 217 3.60 -40.68 -12.08
N TYR A 218 3.57 -39.33 -12.05
CA TYR A 218 3.52 -38.55 -10.85
C TYR A 218 2.28 -38.84 -10.01
N LYS A 219 2.48 -39.00 -8.69
CA LYS A 219 1.42 -39.19 -7.70
C LYS A 219 1.62 -38.18 -6.52
N SER A 220 0.53 -37.89 -5.84
CA SER A 220 0.52 -36.95 -4.69
C SER A 220 1.46 -37.34 -3.54
N GLU A 221 1.80 -38.64 -3.43
CA GLU A 221 2.73 -39.14 -2.40
C GLU A 221 4.21 -38.96 -2.79
N ASP A 222 4.50 -38.61 -4.04
CA ASP A 222 5.88 -38.46 -4.53
C ASP A 222 6.55 -37.26 -3.87
N LYS A 223 7.81 -37.45 -3.49
CA LYS A 223 8.60 -36.42 -2.77
C LYS A 223 8.96 -35.23 -3.66
N LYS A 224 8.94 -35.41 -4.97
CA LYS A 224 9.32 -34.41 -5.97
C LYS A 224 8.30 -34.26 -7.07
N ILE A 225 8.07 -33.06 -7.50
CA ILE A 225 7.07 -32.66 -8.48
C ILE A 225 7.79 -32.37 -9.82
N PRO A 226 7.38 -32.97 -10.94
CA PRO A 226 7.99 -32.67 -12.23
C PRO A 226 7.58 -31.30 -12.74
N TYR A 227 8.49 -30.61 -13.44
CA TYR A 227 8.17 -29.42 -14.21
C TYR A 227 8.90 -29.39 -15.55
N GLN A 228 8.32 -28.69 -16.52
CA GLN A 228 8.87 -28.52 -17.87
C GLN A 228 8.51 -27.14 -18.42
N ILE A 229 9.48 -26.46 -19.02
CA ILE A 229 9.24 -25.22 -19.75
C ILE A 229 8.64 -25.56 -21.11
N LEU A 230 7.46 -25.00 -21.41
CA LEU A 230 6.72 -25.28 -22.65
C LEU A 230 6.86 -24.16 -23.69
N ALA A 231 6.94 -22.93 -23.26
CA ALA A 231 7.02 -21.75 -24.14
C ALA A 231 7.78 -20.61 -23.48
N GLU A 232 8.28 -19.70 -24.30
CA GLU A 232 8.96 -18.46 -23.87
C GLU A 232 8.35 -17.27 -24.60
N ALA A 233 8.29 -16.12 -23.92
CA ALA A 233 7.78 -14.86 -24.48
C ALA A 233 8.44 -13.66 -23.81
N LYS A 234 8.41 -12.50 -24.46
CA LYS A 234 8.72 -11.24 -23.81
C LYS A 234 7.51 -10.73 -22.99
N GLY A 235 7.77 -9.96 -21.93
CA GLY A 235 6.67 -9.37 -21.18
C GLY A 235 5.75 -8.50 -22.03
N ALA A 236 6.28 -7.84 -23.06
CA ALA A 236 5.47 -7.07 -24.02
C ALA A 236 4.39 -7.93 -24.70
N ASP A 237 4.67 -9.21 -24.95
CA ASP A 237 3.73 -10.14 -25.61
C ASP A 237 2.61 -10.63 -24.66
N LEU A 238 2.76 -10.40 -23.35
CA LEU A 238 1.78 -10.78 -22.33
C LEU A 238 0.79 -9.66 -22.04
N VAL A 239 1.09 -8.42 -22.44
CA VAL A 239 0.25 -7.24 -22.16
C VAL A 239 -1.13 -7.38 -22.83
N GLY A 240 -2.17 -7.08 -22.05
CA GLY A 240 -3.56 -7.16 -22.52
C GLY A 240 -4.25 -8.51 -22.24
N ILE A 241 -3.51 -9.56 -21.87
CA ILE A 241 -4.13 -10.83 -21.45
C ILE A 241 -4.98 -10.56 -20.21
N ARG A 242 -6.21 -11.03 -20.22
CA ARG A 242 -7.13 -10.91 -19.10
C ARG A 242 -7.08 -12.14 -18.20
N TYR A 243 -7.43 -11.97 -16.95
CA TYR A 243 -7.49 -13.06 -15.97
C TYR A 243 -8.77 -12.97 -15.13
N GLU A 244 -9.13 -14.09 -14.51
CA GLU A 244 -10.23 -14.16 -13.55
C GLU A 244 -9.80 -13.49 -12.24
N GLN A 245 -10.68 -12.71 -11.62
CA GLN A 245 -10.41 -12.09 -10.33
C GLN A 245 -10.04 -13.16 -9.29
N LEU A 246 -8.93 -12.97 -8.59
CA LEU A 246 -8.42 -13.96 -7.63
C LEU A 246 -9.37 -14.16 -6.44
N LEU A 247 -9.80 -13.05 -5.84
CA LEU A 247 -10.75 -12.98 -4.72
C LEU A 247 -11.92 -12.08 -5.14
N PRO A 248 -13.04 -12.63 -5.62
CA PRO A 248 -14.16 -11.86 -6.17
C PRO A 248 -15.07 -11.30 -5.07
N LEU A 249 -14.48 -10.51 -4.14
CA LEU A 249 -15.20 -9.90 -3.01
C LEU A 249 -15.88 -8.60 -3.38
N ALA A 250 -15.36 -7.85 -4.34
CA ALA A 250 -15.89 -6.57 -4.81
C ALA A 250 -15.42 -6.28 -6.24
N LEU A 251 -16.07 -5.31 -6.90
CA LEU A 251 -15.63 -4.78 -8.20
C LEU A 251 -15.39 -3.28 -8.08
N PRO A 252 -14.46 -2.70 -8.86
CA PRO A 252 -14.31 -1.25 -8.95
C PRO A 252 -15.65 -0.61 -9.35
N TYR A 253 -16.02 0.48 -8.68
CA TYR A 253 -17.29 1.18 -8.98
C TYR A 253 -17.25 1.91 -10.32
N GLN A 254 -16.07 2.21 -10.84
CA GLN A 254 -15.87 2.83 -12.15
C GLN A 254 -15.05 1.92 -13.08
N ASN A 255 -15.47 1.80 -14.33
CA ASN A 255 -14.79 1.11 -15.42
C ASN A 255 -14.27 -0.30 -15.04
N PRO A 256 -15.08 -1.16 -14.35
CA PRO A 256 -14.62 -2.48 -13.91
C PRO A 256 -14.16 -3.37 -15.07
N GLU A 257 -14.63 -3.10 -16.29
CA GLU A 257 -14.21 -3.78 -17.51
C GLU A 257 -12.74 -3.54 -17.86
N ASN A 258 -12.12 -2.48 -17.36
CA ASN A 258 -10.70 -2.17 -17.57
C ASN A 258 -9.79 -2.84 -16.52
N ALA A 259 -10.34 -3.45 -15.49
CA ALA A 259 -9.59 -4.21 -14.50
C ALA A 259 -9.25 -5.65 -14.96
N PHE A 260 -8.47 -6.35 -14.16
CA PHE A 260 -8.14 -7.78 -14.28
C PHE A 260 -7.47 -8.15 -15.60
N ARG A 261 -6.40 -7.43 -15.93
CA ARG A 261 -5.56 -7.68 -17.11
C ARG A 261 -4.08 -7.43 -16.80
N VAL A 262 -3.24 -7.99 -17.67
CA VAL A 262 -1.79 -7.78 -17.64
C VAL A 262 -1.46 -6.42 -18.25
N ILE A 263 -0.66 -5.62 -17.55
CA ILE A 263 -0.16 -4.32 -17.99
C ILE A 263 1.38 -4.29 -17.95
N SER A 264 1.98 -3.29 -18.57
CA SER A 264 3.43 -3.10 -18.63
C SER A 264 3.89 -2.09 -17.59
N GLY A 265 5.04 -2.35 -16.94
CA GLY A 265 5.68 -1.40 -16.01
C GLY A 265 7.20 -1.58 -15.95
N ASP A 266 7.94 -0.48 -16.03
CA ASP A 266 9.42 -0.51 -16.06
C ASP A 266 10.06 -0.78 -14.68
N PHE A 267 9.28 -0.69 -13.60
CA PHE A 267 9.76 -0.93 -12.23
C PHE A 267 9.84 -2.41 -11.84
N VAL A 268 9.31 -3.31 -12.69
CA VAL A 268 9.34 -4.74 -12.42
C VAL A 268 10.78 -5.26 -12.43
N THR A 269 11.17 -5.94 -11.35
CA THR A 269 12.49 -6.56 -11.22
C THR A 269 12.40 -8.09 -11.22
N THR A 270 13.54 -8.75 -11.38
CA THR A 270 13.69 -10.20 -11.31
C THR A 270 14.71 -10.60 -10.24
N GLU A 271 14.91 -9.77 -9.23
CA GLU A 271 15.77 -10.08 -8.09
C GLU A 271 15.08 -11.04 -7.12
N ASP A 272 13.79 -10.84 -6.92
CA ASP A 272 12.93 -11.64 -6.04
C ASP A 272 11.54 -11.90 -6.64
N GLY A 273 10.75 -12.76 -6.00
CA GLY A 273 9.37 -13.05 -6.39
C GLY A 273 9.27 -13.89 -7.67
N THR A 274 8.42 -13.45 -8.59
CA THR A 274 8.07 -14.19 -9.83
C THR A 274 8.33 -13.37 -11.11
N GLY A 275 8.73 -12.10 -10.98
CA GLY A 275 8.84 -11.16 -12.09
C GLY A 275 7.50 -10.67 -12.63
N ILE A 276 6.40 -10.97 -11.94
CA ILE A 276 5.06 -10.42 -12.18
C ILE A 276 4.58 -9.80 -10.89
N VAL A 277 4.23 -8.52 -10.93
CA VAL A 277 3.79 -7.76 -9.76
C VAL A 277 2.27 -7.81 -9.67
N HIS A 278 1.76 -8.26 -8.52
CA HIS A 278 0.38 -8.04 -8.11
C HIS A 278 0.15 -6.55 -7.92
N THR A 279 -0.74 -5.96 -8.70
CA THR A 279 -0.97 -4.52 -8.74
C THR A 279 -2.27 -4.16 -8.05
N ALA A 280 -2.16 -3.43 -6.93
CA ALA A 280 -3.28 -2.91 -6.16
C ALA A 280 -3.17 -1.38 -6.08
N PRO A 281 -3.70 -0.62 -7.05
CA PRO A 281 -3.54 0.84 -7.16
C PRO A 281 -4.04 1.61 -5.95
N THR A 282 -4.88 1.00 -5.13
CA THR A 282 -5.43 1.59 -3.90
C THR A 282 -4.39 1.64 -2.77
N PHE A 283 -3.39 0.72 -2.76
CA PHE A 283 -2.46 0.55 -1.63
C PHE A 283 -0.98 0.58 -2.02
N GLY A 284 -0.65 0.88 -3.27
CA GLY A 284 0.70 1.01 -3.77
C GLY A 284 0.87 2.27 -4.61
N ALA A 285 1.90 3.09 -4.32
CA ALA A 285 2.15 4.33 -5.06
C ALA A 285 2.61 4.05 -6.51
N ASP A 286 3.52 3.09 -6.69
CA ASP A 286 3.96 2.63 -8.01
C ASP A 286 2.84 1.92 -8.76
N ASP A 287 2.01 1.15 -8.04
CA ASP A 287 0.82 0.48 -8.58
C ASP A 287 -0.19 1.50 -9.11
N ALA A 288 -0.47 2.57 -8.34
CA ALA A 288 -1.37 3.64 -8.76
C ALA A 288 -0.84 4.37 -10.00
N LYS A 289 0.46 4.60 -10.06
CA LYS A 289 1.11 5.26 -11.20
C LYS A 289 0.98 4.42 -12.46
N VAL A 290 1.39 3.16 -12.43
CA VAL A 290 1.38 2.28 -13.61
C VAL A 290 -0.03 1.98 -14.08
N ALA A 291 -0.99 1.85 -13.16
CA ALA A 291 -2.40 1.66 -13.48
C ALA A 291 -2.99 2.87 -14.25
N LYS A 292 -2.63 4.09 -13.83
CA LYS A 292 -3.03 5.33 -14.49
C LYS A 292 -2.39 5.50 -15.86
N GLU A 293 -1.14 5.09 -16.03
CA GLU A 293 -0.39 5.16 -17.30
C GLU A 293 -0.85 4.09 -18.32
N ALA A 294 -1.54 3.04 -17.86
CA ALA A 294 -2.05 1.99 -18.72
C ALA A 294 -3.14 2.49 -19.67
N THR A 295 -3.22 1.91 -20.87
CA THR A 295 -4.22 2.28 -21.88
C THR A 295 -5.10 1.08 -22.24
N PRO A 296 -6.43 1.14 -21.94
CA PRO A 296 -7.11 2.13 -21.09
C PRO A 296 -6.58 2.15 -19.66
N GLU A 297 -6.87 3.20 -18.88
CA GLU A 297 -6.49 3.27 -17.47
C GLU A 297 -7.08 2.09 -16.68
N VAL A 298 -6.30 1.49 -15.77
CA VAL A 298 -6.79 0.46 -14.85
C VAL A 298 -7.37 1.13 -13.60
N PRO A 299 -8.65 0.86 -13.25
CA PRO A 299 -9.25 1.50 -12.09
C PRO A 299 -8.67 0.96 -10.78
N PRO A 300 -8.57 1.80 -9.73
CA PRO A 300 -8.34 1.32 -8.38
C PRO A 300 -9.56 0.56 -7.86
N MET A 301 -9.34 -0.38 -6.94
CA MET A 301 -10.41 -1.10 -6.25
C MET A 301 -11.05 -0.17 -5.19
N LEU A 302 -12.01 0.64 -5.63
CA LEU A 302 -12.87 1.46 -4.79
C LEU A 302 -14.30 1.02 -4.97
N VAL A 303 -15.04 0.99 -3.87
CA VAL A 303 -16.49 0.72 -3.84
C VAL A 303 -17.24 1.94 -3.30
N LEU A 304 -18.54 2.01 -3.50
CA LEU A 304 -19.35 3.09 -2.94
C LEU A 304 -19.81 2.73 -1.52
N ASP A 305 -19.67 3.67 -0.59
CA ASP A 305 -20.25 3.58 0.74
C ASP A 305 -21.77 3.89 0.72
N GLU A 306 -22.41 3.89 1.90
CA GLU A 306 -23.83 4.20 2.05
C GLU A 306 -24.22 5.63 1.62
N ASN A 307 -23.22 6.52 1.51
CA ASN A 307 -23.39 7.91 1.08
C ASN A 307 -22.93 8.15 -0.37
N GLU A 308 -22.71 7.07 -1.13
CA GLU A 308 -22.21 7.09 -2.51
C GLU A 308 -20.78 7.69 -2.65
N ASN A 309 -19.97 7.68 -1.58
CA ASN A 309 -18.58 8.08 -1.67
C ASN A 309 -17.70 6.88 -2.04
N PRO A 310 -16.71 7.08 -2.93
CA PRO A 310 -15.73 6.03 -3.24
C PRO A 310 -14.81 5.78 -2.04
N VAL A 311 -14.78 4.53 -1.57
CA VAL A 311 -13.95 4.10 -0.44
C VAL A 311 -13.15 2.85 -0.78
N PRO A 312 -11.93 2.69 -0.25
CA PRO A 312 -11.15 1.45 -0.40
C PRO A 312 -11.76 0.31 0.41
N LEU A 313 -11.35 -0.93 0.11
CA LEU A 313 -11.80 -2.12 0.85
C LEU A 313 -11.26 -2.20 2.29
N VAL A 314 -10.37 -1.33 2.67
CA VAL A 314 -9.81 -1.20 4.03
C VAL A 314 -10.09 0.21 4.52
N ASP A 315 -10.62 0.35 5.72
CA ASP A 315 -10.95 1.65 6.33
C ASP A 315 -9.72 2.36 6.92
N LEU A 316 -9.91 3.58 7.40
CA LEU A 316 -8.87 4.40 8.02
C LEU A 316 -8.30 3.80 9.31
N GLN A 317 -9.01 2.88 9.96
CA GLN A 317 -8.54 2.14 11.12
C GLN A 317 -7.69 0.91 10.72
N GLY A 318 -7.60 0.60 9.44
CA GLY A 318 -6.90 -0.58 8.93
C GLY A 318 -7.73 -1.85 8.99
N ARG A 319 -9.06 -1.76 8.94
CA ARG A 319 -10.00 -2.89 8.93
C ARG A 319 -10.62 -3.06 7.55
N PHE A 320 -10.84 -4.28 7.15
CA PHE A 320 -11.71 -4.56 6.02
C PHE A 320 -13.11 -4.00 6.25
N ILE A 321 -13.68 -3.32 5.26
CA ILE A 321 -15.04 -2.78 5.33
C ILE A 321 -16.08 -3.90 5.40
N GLN A 322 -17.33 -3.56 5.72
CA GLN A 322 -18.43 -4.53 5.72
C GLN A 322 -18.75 -5.00 4.29
N GLY A 323 -19.30 -6.21 4.17
CA GLY A 323 -19.67 -6.79 2.87
C GLY A 323 -18.58 -7.63 2.19
N LEU A 324 -17.44 -7.87 2.86
CA LEU A 324 -16.33 -8.68 2.35
C LEU A 324 -16.31 -10.11 2.92
N GLY A 325 -17.49 -10.68 3.18
CA GLY A 325 -17.60 -12.04 3.72
C GLY A 325 -16.91 -12.19 5.07
N ASP A 326 -16.13 -13.26 5.22
CA ASP A 326 -15.43 -13.59 6.46
C ASP A 326 -14.33 -12.60 6.87
N PHE A 327 -13.91 -11.71 5.97
CA PHE A 327 -12.92 -10.67 6.25
C PHE A 327 -13.53 -9.41 6.85
N SER A 328 -14.86 -9.20 6.74
CA SER A 328 -15.54 -7.99 7.19
C SER A 328 -15.20 -7.61 8.63
N GLY A 329 -14.72 -6.38 8.83
CA GLY A 329 -14.36 -5.83 10.14
C GLY A 329 -13.04 -6.32 10.74
N LYS A 330 -12.35 -7.28 10.11
CA LYS A 330 -11.03 -7.75 10.59
C LYS A 330 -9.94 -6.73 10.25
N TYR A 331 -8.99 -6.54 11.16
CA TYR A 331 -7.80 -5.76 10.88
C TYR A 331 -6.88 -6.47 9.88
N VAL A 332 -6.28 -5.73 8.97
CA VAL A 332 -5.32 -6.26 7.98
C VAL A 332 -3.97 -6.63 8.60
N LYS A 333 -3.66 -6.06 9.78
CA LYS A 333 -2.47 -6.38 10.57
C LYS A 333 -2.89 -6.66 12.02
N ASN A 334 -2.33 -7.72 12.62
CA ASN A 334 -2.64 -8.08 14.01
C ASN A 334 -2.21 -7.02 15.02
N GLU A 335 -1.20 -6.22 14.68
CA GLU A 335 -0.68 -5.13 15.51
C GLU A 335 -1.67 -3.97 15.72
N TYR A 336 -2.77 -3.94 14.98
CA TYR A 336 -3.82 -2.92 15.14
C TYR A 336 -4.87 -3.28 16.19
N TYR A 337 -4.98 -4.57 16.56
CA TYR A 337 -5.81 -4.99 17.67
C TYR A 337 -5.27 -4.45 19.01
N ASN A 338 -6.13 -4.35 20.02
CA ASN A 338 -5.68 -4.09 21.37
C ASN A 338 -4.96 -5.31 21.94
N ASP A 339 -4.21 -5.11 23.02
CA ASP A 339 -3.45 -6.18 23.65
C ASP A 339 -4.37 -7.34 24.12
N GLY A 340 -4.07 -8.53 23.62
CA GLY A 340 -4.84 -9.74 23.93
C GLY A 340 -6.10 -9.97 23.08
N GLU A 341 -6.46 -9.06 22.17
CA GLU A 341 -7.64 -9.18 21.28
C GLU A 341 -7.29 -9.71 19.89
N ALA A 342 -6.00 -9.75 19.54
CA ALA A 342 -5.57 -10.22 18.22
C ALA A 342 -5.94 -11.70 18.03
N PRO A 343 -6.54 -12.06 16.87
CA PRO A 343 -6.85 -13.45 16.56
C PRO A 343 -5.56 -14.27 16.39
N GLU A 344 -5.65 -15.59 16.59
CA GLU A 344 -4.52 -16.51 16.38
C GLU A 344 -4.00 -16.44 14.93
N ARG A 345 -4.90 -16.26 13.97
CA ARG A 345 -4.57 -16.14 12.54
C ARG A 345 -4.78 -14.72 12.07
N SER A 346 -3.75 -14.11 11.48
CA SER A 346 -3.88 -12.81 10.82
C SER A 346 -4.68 -12.93 9.52
N ALA A 347 -5.16 -11.82 9.02
CA ALA A 347 -5.83 -11.74 7.72
C ALA A 347 -4.97 -12.33 6.58
N ASP A 348 -3.66 -12.06 6.59
CA ASP A 348 -2.71 -12.64 5.62
C ASP A 348 -2.69 -14.17 5.66
N VAL A 349 -2.75 -14.77 6.85
CA VAL A 349 -2.78 -16.23 7.04
C VAL A 349 -4.11 -16.81 6.55
N GLU A 350 -5.23 -16.17 6.86
CA GLU A 350 -6.56 -16.64 6.45
C GLU A 350 -6.71 -16.60 4.91
N ILE A 351 -6.28 -15.50 4.28
CA ILE A 351 -6.24 -15.38 2.81
C ILE A 351 -5.37 -16.48 2.21
N ALA A 352 -4.19 -16.74 2.78
CA ALA A 352 -3.31 -17.78 2.29
C ALA A 352 -3.92 -19.19 2.41
N ILE A 353 -4.67 -19.47 3.48
CA ILE A 353 -5.38 -20.74 3.66
C ILE A 353 -6.48 -20.89 2.59
N GLN A 354 -7.34 -19.88 2.44
CA GLN A 354 -8.40 -19.89 1.44
C GLN A 354 -7.84 -20.12 0.03
N LEU A 355 -6.78 -19.40 -0.35
CA LEU A 355 -6.18 -19.56 -1.68
C LEU A 355 -5.52 -20.92 -1.89
N LYS A 356 -5.01 -21.57 -0.83
CA LYS A 356 -4.53 -22.97 -0.93
C LYS A 356 -5.66 -23.93 -1.20
N GLU A 357 -6.78 -23.80 -0.48
CA GLU A 357 -7.94 -24.67 -0.62
C GLU A 357 -8.60 -24.52 -1.99
N GLU A 358 -8.59 -23.31 -2.56
CA GLU A 358 -9.17 -23.00 -3.88
C GLU A 358 -8.22 -23.25 -5.08
N ASN A 359 -7.07 -23.88 -4.88
CA ASN A 359 -6.02 -24.04 -5.91
C ASN A 359 -5.56 -22.72 -6.54
N LYS A 360 -5.50 -21.66 -5.73
CA LYS A 360 -5.08 -20.31 -6.15
C LYS A 360 -3.76 -19.87 -5.51
N ALA A 361 -3.15 -20.71 -4.67
CA ALA A 361 -1.83 -20.49 -4.11
C ALA A 361 -0.83 -21.48 -4.70
N PHE A 362 0.24 -21.00 -5.30
CA PHE A 362 1.35 -21.83 -5.78
C PHE A 362 2.35 -22.12 -4.66
N LYS A 363 2.69 -21.10 -3.85
CA LYS A 363 3.62 -21.21 -2.73
C LYS A 363 3.23 -20.26 -1.60
N VAL A 364 3.32 -20.73 -0.37
CA VAL A 364 3.12 -19.91 0.84
C VAL A 364 4.29 -20.18 1.78
N GLU A 365 4.96 -19.12 2.24
CA GLU A 365 6.11 -19.23 3.13
C GLU A 365 6.18 -18.05 4.11
N LYS A 366 6.95 -18.20 5.17
CA LYS A 366 7.34 -17.10 6.03
C LYS A 366 8.56 -16.40 5.40
N TYR A 367 8.51 -15.07 5.35
CA TYR A 367 9.56 -14.27 4.75
C TYR A 367 9.91 -13.10 5.67
N VAL A 368 11.21 -12.92 5.88
CA VAL A 368 11.73 -11.79 6.66
C VAL A 368 12.02 -10.64 5.71
N HIS A 369 11.39 -9.51 5.95
CA HIS A 369 11.61 -8.30 5.14
C HIS A 369 11.51 -7.04 6.00
N SER A 370 12.06 -5.96 5.50
CA SER A 370 11.99 -4.66 6.13
C SER A 370 10.63 -4.01 5.89
N TYR A 371 9.95 -3.61 6.97
CA TYR A 371 8.61 -3.00 6.90
C TYR A 371 8.55 -1.68 7.69
N PRO A 372 7.93 -0.62 7.14
CA PRO A 372 7.87 0.67 7.80
C PRO A 372 6.86 0.71 8.96
N HIS A 373 7.28 1.35 10.06
CA HIS A 373 6.48 1.56 11.25
C HIS A 373 6.39 3.05 11.56
N CYS A 374 5.27 3.45 12.16
CA CYS A 374 5.10 4.80 12.66
C CYS A 374 5.99 5.02 13.89
N TRP A 375 6.92 5.96 13.82
CA TRP A 375 7.87 6.28 14.88
C TRP A 375 7.25 6.73 16.20
N ARG A 376 5.98 7.14 16.20
CA ARG A 376 5.24 7.58 17.39
C ARG A 376 4.42 6.48 18.04
N THR A 377 3.88 5.55 17.26
CA THR A 377 2.96 4.51 17.76
C THR A 377 3.60 3.13 17.79
N ASP A 378 4.78 2.98 17.21
CA ASP A 378 5.49 1.70 17.02
C ASP A 378 4.68 0.63 16.24
N LYS A 379 3.61 1.06 15.55
CA LYS A 379 2.76 0.15 14.77
C LYS A 379 3.08 0.26 13.27
N PRO A 380 2.89 -0.82 12.49
CA PRO A 380 3.10 -0.80 11.06
C PRO A 380 2.22 0.29 10.39
N ILE A 381 2.69 0.82 9.26
CA ILE A 381 1.93 1.77 8.46
C ILE A 381 1.33 1.08 7.24
N LEU A 382 0.37 1.74 6.60
CA LEU A 382 -0.16 1.36 5.29
C LEU A 382 0.19 2.44 4.27
N TYR A 383 0.30 2.08 3.00
CA TYR A 383 0.13 3.04 1.92
C TYR A 383 -1.36 3.16 1.63
N TYR A 384 -1.89 4.39 1.64
CA TYR A 384 -3.34 4.60 1.66
C TYR A 384 -3.75 5.82 0.82
N PRO A 385 -4.87 5.76 0.08
CA PRO A 385 -5.38 6.91 -0.66
C PRO A 385 -5.97 7.94 0.32
N LEU A 386 -5.34 9.09 0.44
CA LEU A 386 -5.81 10.19 1.27
C LEU A 386 -6.14 11.41 0.43
N ASP A 387 -7.34 11.92 0.60
CA ASP A 387 -7.74 13.21 0.06
C ASP A 387 -6.90 14.33 0.67
N SER A 388 -6.44 15.24 -0.15
CA SER A 388 -5.60 16.34 0.29
C SER A 388 -5.73 17.55 -0.63
N TRP A 389 -5.25 18.70 -0.14
CA TRP A 389 -5.08 19.89 -0.95
C TRP A 389 -3.63 19.95 -1.44
N PHE A 390 -3.48 20.24 -2.72
CA PHE A 390 -2.19 20.29 -3.41
C PHE A 390 -1.94 21.67 -3.99
N ILE A 391 -0.67 22.09 -3.96
CA ILE A 391 -0.20 23.29 -4.66
C ILE A 391 0.61 22.84 -5.88
N LYS A 392 0.29 23.35 -7.07
CA LYS A 392 0.98 23.02 -8.33
C LYS A 392 2.38 23.67 -8.39
N VAL A 393 3.25 23.29 -7.46
CA VAL A 393 4.60 23.89 -7.34
C VAL A 393 5.43 23.67 -8.62
N THR A 394 5.23 22.53 -9.31
CA THR A 394 5.95 22.21 -10.55
C THR A 394 5.69 23.18 -11.69
N GLU A 395 4.53 23.85 -11.70
CA GLU A 395 4.21 24.87 -12.73
C GLU A 395 4.97 26.19 -12.51
N ILE A 396 5.44 26.45 -11.30
CA ILE A 396 6.07 27.71 -10.92
C ILE A 396 7.50 27.53 -10.40
N LYS A 397 8.05 26.31 -10.42
CA LYS A 397 9.36 25.97 -9.83
C LYS A 397 10.51 26.84 -10.37
N ASP A 398 10.55 27.07 -11.68
CA ASP A 398 11.64 27.84 -12.31
C ASP A 398 11.60 29.31 -11.85
N ARG A 399 10.40 29.91 -11.83
CA ARG A 399 10.21 31.24 -11.27
C ARG A 399 10.54 31.33 -9.76
N MET A 400 10.23 30.29 -9.01
CA MET A 400 10.60 30.24 -7.58
C MET A 400 12.12 30.19 -7.41
N PHE A 401 12.81 29.43 -8.26
CA PHE A 401 14.26 29.37 -8.28
C PHE A 401 14.87 30.73 -8.60
N ASP A 402 14.46 31.38 -9.70
CA ASP A 402 14.93 32.70 -10.09
C ASP A 402 14.72 33.75 -9.00
N LEU A 403 13.55 33.75 -8.36
CA LEU A 403 13.24 34.66 -7.26
C LEU A 403 14.10 34.39 -6.02
N ASN A 404 14.41 33.13 -5.72
CA ASN A 404 15.29 32.75 -4.62
C ASN A 404 16.71 33.28 -4.80
N GLU A 405 17.21 33.35 -6.05
CA GLU A 405 18.50 33.93 -6.39
C GLU A 405 18.59 35.45 -6.10
N THR A 406 17.45 36.14 -5.98
CA THR A 406 17.40 37.57 -5.65
C THR A 406 17.43 37.85 -4.15
N ILE A 407 17.35 36.83 -3.30
CA ILE A 407 17.34 36.97 -1.85
C ILE A 407 18.77 37.09 -1.33
N ASN A 408 19.01 38.05 -0.46
CA ASN A 408 20.25 38.16 0.27
C ASN A 408 20.13 37.36 1.58
N TRP A 409 20.73 36.20 1.59
CA TRP A 409 20.71 35.26 2.72
C TRP A 409 21.60 35.68 3.89
#